data_73056edcbada10e74a7784012aec878d
#
_entry.id   73056edcbada10e74a7784012aec878d
#
_cell.length_a   1.000
_cell.length_b   1.000
_cell.length_c   1.000
_cell.angle_alpha   90.00
_cell.angle_beta   90.00
_cell.angle_gamma   90.00
#
_symmetry.space_group_name_H-M   'P 1'
#
loop_
_entity.id
_entity.type
_entity.pdbx_description
1 polymer ?
#
loop_
_entity_poly.entity_id
_entity_poly.type
_entity_poly.pdbx_seq_one_letter_code
_entity_poly.pdbx_strand_id
1 'polypeptide(L)'
;MTNDNYYTIKTSDSKGNAKADISIALKDKKNNSANGTTDKNGILILPASEHKAYIFGYADGTFRPDNNMSRAEAAAIFARLISEQKGEKISGKSNFNDVSKNEWYSDYIGYLSKYGIIKGYSNSTFRPDDNVSRAEFVAMTVRFNSLFNDVKKGSYTVKYTDVATNYWAYSDVAYAKHAGWLNGYADGTFKGDNAITRAEVVTVVNKATGRIADEGYINKNLSLLNKFTDLKNNLHWAFYAIAEASNTHLANTHDNSETWVK
;
A
#
# COMPACT_ATOMS: atom_id res chain seq x y z
N MET A 1 2.66 -11.73 16.14
CA MET A 1 2.26 -12.88 15.31
C MET A 1 2.22 -12.35 13.89
N THR A 2 3.21 -12.71 13.11
CA THR A 2 3.29 -12.41 11.70
C THR A 2 2.07 -13.03 11.02
N ASN A 3 1.44 -12.28 10.14
CA ASN A 3 0.31 -12.76 9.35
C ASN A 3 0.87 -13.65 8.22
N ASP A 4 1.43 -14.83 8.61
CA ASP A 4 1.96 -15.80 7.67
C ASP A 4 0.78 -16.57 7.05
N ASN A 5 0.10 -15.93 6.10
CA ASN A 5 -0.92 -16.59 5.29
C ASN A 5 -0.31 -17.30 4.06
N TYR A 6 0.97 -17.62 4.11
CA TYR A 6 1.63 -18.36 3.05
C TYR A 6 1.85 -19.80 3.49
N TYR A 7 1.13 -20.72 2.85
CA TYR A 7 1.35 -22.14 3.00
C TYR A 7 2.20 -22.65 1.84
N THR A 8 3.40 -23.11 2.12
CA THR A 8 4.12 -23.93 1.15
C THR A 8 3.49 -25.31 1.16
N ILE A 9 2.70 -25.63 0.14
CA ILE A 9 2.14 -26.96 -0.04
C ILE A 9 3.11 -27.74 -0.91
N LYS A 10 3.70 -28.79 -0.34
CA LYS A 10 4.48 -29.76 -1.09
C LYS A 10 3.65 -30.99 -1.35
N THR A 11 3.59 -31.40 -2.61
CA THR A 11 2.94 -32.66 -3.01
C THR A 11 4.00 -33.73 -3.27
N SER A 12 3.76 -34.92 -2.75
CA SER A 12 4.60 -36.09 -2.98
C SER A 12 3.75 -37.33 -3.26
N ASP A 13 4.35 -38.33 -3.90
CA ASP A 13 3.75 -39.65 -4.02
C ASP A 13 3.90 -40.44 -2.69
N SER A 14 3.36 -41.65 -2.68
CA SER A 14 3.46 -42.57 -1.49
C SER A 14 4.88 -42.99 -1.14
N LYS A 15 5.86 -42.71 -2.01
CA LYS A 15 7.29 -42.98 -1.77
C LYS A 15 8.06 -41.70 -1.40
N GLY A 16 7.38 -40.56 -1.27
CA GLY A 16 8.00 -39.29 -0.89
C GLY A 16 8.62 -38.50 -2.06
N ASN A 17 8.45 -38.98 -3.31
CA ASN A 17 8.94 -38.23 -4.47
C ASN A 17 8.02 -37.05 -4.76
N ALA A 18 8.60 -35.92 -5.16
CA ALA A 18 7.86 -34.72 -5.54
C ALA A 18 6.90 -34.98 -6.71
N LYS A 19 5.70 -34.44 -6.64
CA LYS A 19 4.69 -34.50 -7.72
C LYS A 19 4.49 -33.13 -8.35
N ALA A 20 4.75 -33.05 -9.66
CA ALA A 20 4.45 -31.88 -10.49
C ALA A 20 3.01 -31.89 -11.01
N ASP A 21 2.58 -30.76 -11.55
CA ASP A 21 1.30 -30.56 -12.28
C ASP A 21 0.04 -30.93 -11.48
N ILE A 22 0.12 -30.92 -10.16
CA ILE A 22 -1.05 -31.10 -9.30
C ILE A 22 -1.77 -29.76 -9.17
N SER A 23 -3.01 -29.69 -9.68
CA SER A 23 -3.87 -28.53 -9.48
C SER A 23 -4.38 -28.49 -8.04
N ILE A 24 -4.16 -27.37 -7.37
CA ILE A 24 -4.56 -27.14 -5.98
C ILE A 24 -5.44 -25.89 -5.94
N ALA A 25 -6.62 -26.02 -5.35
CA ALA A 25 -7.50 -24.90 -5.04
C ALA A 25 -7.43 -24.61 -3.54
N LEU A 26 -7.04 -23.41 -3.19
CA LEU A 26 -7.00 -22.93 -1.80
C LEU A 26 -8.20 -22.01 -1.56
N LYS A 27 -8.83 -22.14 -0.41
CA LYS A 27 -9.84 -21.19 0.06
C LYS A 27 -9.44 -20.69 1.44
N ASP A 28 -9.51 -19.38 1.62
CA ASP A 28 -9.37 -18.79 2.95
C ASP A 28 -10.69 -18.85 3.74
N LYS A 29 -10.64 -18.44 5.01
CA LYS A 29 -11.83 -18.38 5.88
C LYS A 29 -12.91 -17.41 5.39
N LYS A 30 -12.59 -16.53 4.42
CA LYS A 30 -13.52 -15.57 3.81
C LYS A 30 -14.02 -16.02 2.43
N ASN A 31 -13.78 -17.30 2.05
CA ASN A 31 -14.10 -17.87 0.73
C ASN A 31 -13.33 -17.28 -0.46
N ASN A 32 -12.26 -16.49 -0.24
CA ASN A 32 -11.37 -16.14 -1.34
C ASN A 32 -10.66 -17.42 -1.80
N SER A 33 -10.57 -17.61 -3.09
CA SER A 33 -9.93 -18.79 -3.67
C SER A 33 -8.70 -18.40 -4.49
N ALA A 34 -7.63 -19.16 -4.32
CA ALA A 34 -6.47 -19.13 -5.20
C ALA A 34 -6.25 -20.52 -5.78
N ASN A 35 -6.01 -20.60 -7.07
CA ASN A 35 -5.71 -21.84 -7.77
C ASN A 35 -4.29 -21.79 -8.31
N GLY A 36 -3.56 -22.88 -8.20
CA GLY A 36 -2.22 -23.00 -8.74
C GLY A 36 -1.87 -24.44 -9.06
N THR A 37 -0.75 -24.64 -9.74
CA THR A 37 -0.20 -25.96 -10.06
C THR A 37 1.15 -26.13 -9.39
N THR A 38 1.53 -27.35 -9.09
CA THR A 38 2.85 -27.65 -8.52
C THR A 38 3.90 -27.74 -9.62
N ASP A 39 5.11 -27.23 -9.32
CA ASP A 39 6.28 -27.37 -10.18
C ASP A 39 6.89 -28.79 -10.11
N LYS A 40 7.99 -29.01 -10.83
CA LYS A 40 8.74 -30.28 -10.83
C LYS A 40 9.24 -30.74 -9.45
N ASN A 41 9.29 -29.84 -8.49
CA ASN A 41 9.69 -30.14 -7.10
C ASN A 41 8.45 -30.36 -6.19
N GLY A 42 7.25 -30.40 -6.76
CA GLY A 42 5.99 -30.53 -6.02
C GLY A 42 5.59 -29.27 -5.25
N ILE A 43 6.17 -28.10 -5.59
CA ILE A 43 5.88 -26.82 -4.91
C ILE A 43 4.73 -26.13 -5.65
N LEU A 44 3.71 -25.70 -4.89
CA LEU A 44 2.60 -24.94 -5.46
C LEU A 44 3.07 -23.59 -5.99
N ILE A 45 2.80 -23.37 -7.27
CA ILE A 45 2.98 -22.06 -7.92
C ILE A 45 1.61 -21.42 -8.05
N LEU A 46 1.42 -20.29 -7.37
CA LEU A 46 0.25 -19.45 -7.59
C LEU A 46 0.48 -18.58 -8.83
N PRO A 47 -0.60 -18.27 -9.60
CA PRO A 47 -0.46 -17.33 -10.70
C PRO A 47 0.01 -15.97 -10.17
N ALA A 48 0.86 -15.31 -10.95
CA ALA A 48 1.32 -13.97 -10.62
C ALA A 48 0.12 -13.01 -10.45
N SER A 49 0.17 -12.18 -9.44
CA SER A 49 -0.81 -11.11 -9.22
C SER A 49 -0.41 -9.85 -9.97
N GLU A 50 -1.36 -9.12 -10.53
CA GLU A 50 -1.10 -7.81 -11.11
C GLU A 50 -1.07 -6.76 -10.00
N HIS A 51 0.03 -6.05 -9.86
CA HIS A 51 0.16 -4.86 -9.04
C HIS A 51 0.07 -3.63 -9.94
N LYS A 52 -1.04 -2.90 -9.86
CA LYS A 52 -1.22 -1.66 -10.63
C LYS A 52 -0.48 -0.50 -9.98
N ALA A 53 0.08 0.36 -10.80
CA ALA A 53 0.64 1.63 -10.32
C ALA A 53 -0.45 2.44 -9.61
N TYR A 54 -0.19 2.86 -8.38
CA TYR A 54 -1.14 3.64 -7.60
C TYR A 54 -0.74 5.11 -7.41
N ILE A 55 0.52 5.46 -7.73
CA ILE A 55 1.04 6.82 -7.70
C ILE A 55 1.78 7.13 -9.00
N PHE A 56 1.73 8.39 -9.42
CA PHE A 56 2.35 8.84 -10.68
C PHE A 56 3.24 10.05 -10.43
N GLY A 57 4.16 10.31 -11.37
CA GLY A 57 4.93 11.56 -11.42
C GLY A 57 4.11 12.74 -11.93
N TYR A 58 4.75 13.88 -12.00
CA TYR A 58 4.17 15.12 -12.52
C TYR A 58 4.41 15.26 -14.04
N ALA A 59 3.68 16.16 -14.66
CA ALA A 59 3.75 16.40 -16.11
C ALA A 59 5.14 16.87 -16.60
N ASP A 60 5.96 17.41 -15.70
CA ASP A 60 7.35 17.81 -15.98
C ASP A 60 8.35 16.65 -15.92
N GLY A 61 7.88 15.43 -15.73
CA GLY A 61 8.72 14.23 -15.64
C GLY A 61 9.40 14.03 -14.29
N THR A 62 9.02 14.77 -13.25
CA THR A 62 9.54 14.60 -11.88
C THR A 62 8.63 13.72 -11.04
N PHE A 63 9.17 13.09 -9.98
CA PHE A 63 8.40 12.43 -8.93
C PHE A 63 8.25 13.29 -7.68
N ARG A 64 9.24 14.11 -7.38
CA ARG A 64 9.34 14.99 -6.20
C ARG A 64 9.23 14.21 -4.88
N PRO A 65 10.15 13.26 -4.60
CA PRO A 65 10.05 12.35 -3.47
C PRO A 65 9.99 13.06 -2.11
N ASP A 66 10.73 14.14 -1.96
CA ASP A 66 10.84 14.90 -0.71
C ASP A 66 9.76 15.97 -0.54
N ASN A 67 8.92 16.18 -1.55
CA ASN A 67 7.78 17.10 -1.43
C ASN A 67 6.68 16.50 -0.55
N ASN A 68 5.98 17.37 0.15
CA ASN A 68 4.82 17.00 0.92
C ASN A 68 3.69 16.52 0.00
N MET A 69 2.91 15.55 0.49
CA MET A 69 1.73 15.01 -0.17
C MET A 69 0.51 15.88 0.14
N SER A 70 -0.27 16.26 -0.88
CA SER A 70 -1.57 16.88 -0.64
C SER A 70 -2.62 15.85 -0.23
N ARG A 71 -3.69 16.34 0.43
CA ARG A 71 -4.83 15.50 0.83
C ARG A 71 -5.56 14.90 -0.39
N ALA A 72 -5.63 15.64 -1.49
CA ALA A 72 -6.20 15.16 -2.76
C ALA A 72 -5.36 14.03 -3.38
N GLU A 73 -4.03 14.18 -3.39
CA GLU A 73 -3.12 13.13 -3.88
C GLU A 73 -3.20 11.86 -3.02
N ALA A 74 -3.25 12.00 -1.69
CA ALA A 74 -3.45 10.87 -0.78
C ALA A 74 -4.79 10.16 -1.04
N ALA A 75 -5.87 10.92 -1.27
CA ALA A 75 -7.16 10.35 -1.64
C ALA A 75 -7.08 9.55 -2.96
N ALA A 76 -6.40 10.07 -3.97
CA ALA A 76 -6.25 9.36 -5.25
C ALA A 76 -5.52 8.02 -5.10
N ILE A 77 -4.50 7.93 -4.23
CA ILE A 77 -3.77 6.69 -3.93
C ILE A 77 -4.72 5.62 -3.39
N PHE A 78 -5.42 5.91 -2.29
CA PHE A 78 -6.30 4.92 -1.66
C PHE A 78 -7.49 4.54 -2.55
N ALA A 79 -8.02 5.47 -3.33
CA ALA A 79 -9.10 5.17 -4.26
C ALA A 79 -8.65 4.18 -5.36
N ARG A 80 -7.44 4.34 -5.91
CA ARG A 80 -6.87 3.39 -6.89
C ARG A 80 -6.65 2.02 -6.27
N LEU A 81 -6.11 1.95 -5.06
CA LEU A 81 -5.89 0.68 -4.35
C LEU A 81 -7.20 -0.05 -4.03
N ILE A 82 -8.25 0.65 -3.58
CA ILE A 82 -9.56 0.04 -3.34
C ILE A 82 -10.19 -0.42 -4.66
N SER A 83 -10.12 0.40 -5.70
CA SER A 83 -10.61 0.08 -7.04
C SER A 83 -9.95 -1.20 -7.59
N GLU A 84 -8.63 -1.32 -7.44
CA GLU A 84 -7.87 -2.50 -7.83
C GLU A 84 -8.35 -3.75 -7.07
N GLN A 85 -8.40 -3.70 -5.74
CA GLN A 85 -8.75 -4.86 -4.92
C GLN A 85 -10.22 -5.28 -5.05
N LYS A 86 -11.12 -4.33 -5.34
CA LYS A 86 -12.56 -4.62 -5.49
C LYS A 86 -13.01 -4.83 -6.92
N GLY A 87 -12.16 -4.51 -7.91
CA GLY A 87 -12.56 -4.50 -9.32
C GLY A 87 -13.63 -3.45 -9.65
N GLU A 88 -13.75 -2.39 -8.83
CA GLU A 88 -14.77 -1.35 -8.98
C GLU A 88 -14.21 -0.14 -9.73
N LYS A 89 -15.05 0.52 -10.55
CA LYS A 89 -14.70 1.81 -11.15
C LYS A 89 -14.70 2.91 -10.10
N ILE A 90 -13.68 3.77 -10.12
CA ILE A 90 -13.63 4.97 -9.27
C ILE A 90 -14.69 5.94 -9.76
N SER A 91 -15.69 6.18 -8.93
CA SER A 91 -16.72 7.19 -9.15
C SER A 91 -17.41 7.48 -7.83
N GLY A 92 -17.77 8.73 -7.59
CA GLY A 92 -18.47 9.12 -6.39
C GLY A 92 -18.75 10.61 -6.35
N LYS A 93 -19.81 10.98 -5.62
CA LYS A 93 -20.13 12.37 -5.36
C LYS A 93 -19.59 12.76 -4.00
N SER A 94 -18.77 13.79 -3.95
CA SER A 94 -18.34 14.41 -2.70
C SER A 94 -19.46 15.27 -2.10
N ASN A 95 -19.56 15.26 -0.78
CA ASN A 95 -20.44 16.16 -0.02
C ASN A 95 -19.68 17.32 0.64
N PHE A 96 -18.38 17.48 0.32
CA PHE A 96 -17.59 18.59 0.85
C PHE A 96 -17.79 19.84 0.02
N ASN A 97 -17.94 20.98 0.69
CA ASN A 97 -18.29 22.26 0.08
C ASN A 97 -17.18 22.83 -0.82
N ASP A 98 -15.94 22.45 -0.56
CA ASP A 98 -14.72 22.87 -1.25
C ASP A 98 -14.23 21.88 -2.32
N VAL A 99 -15.02 20.87 -2.64
CA VAL A 99 -14.70 19.87 -3.67
C VAL A 99 -15.63 20.07 -4.87
N SER A 100 -15.15 20.83 -5.85
CA SER A 100 -15.87 21.05 -7.10
C SER A 100 -15.90 19.77 -7.95
N LYS A 101 -17.03 19.53 -8.65
CA LYS A 101 -17.21 18.34 -9.50
C LYS A 101 -16.24 18.26 -10.69
N ASN A 102 -15.71 19.40 -11.12
CA ASN A 102 -14.82 19.46 -12.27
C ASN A 102 -13.35 19.27 -11.91
N GLU A 103 -13.03 19.17 -10.62
CA GLU A 103 -11.68 18.95 -10.16
C GLU A 103 -11.26 17.50 -10.36
N TRP A 104 -10.00 17.29 -10.71
CA TRP A 104 -9.43 15.96 -10.99
C TRP A 104 -9.58 14.99 -9.83
N TYR A 105 -9.63 15.48 -8.60
CA TYR A 105 -9.74 14.70 -7.38
C TYR A 105 -11.19 14.40 -6.94
N SER A 106 -12.18 14.99 -7.59
CA SER A 106 -13.58 14.93 -7.14
C SER A 106 -14.10 13.49 -7.01
N ASP A 107 -13.91 12.68 -8.04
CA ASP A 107 -14.35 11.28 -8.05
C ASP A 107 -13.61 10.44 -7.02
N TYR A 108 -12.30 10.68 -6.81
CA TYR A 108 -11.51 9.98 -5.80
C TYR A 108 -12.02 10.27 -4.38
N ILE A 109 -12.27 11.54 -4.07
CA ILE A 109 -12.78 11.97 -2.77
C ILE A 109 -14.19 11.41 -2.54
N GLY A 110 -15.06 11.50 -3.54
CA GLY A 110 -16.41 10.93 -3.47
C GLY A 110 -16.40 9.41 -3.24
N TYR A 111 -15.54 8.71 -3.98
CA TYR A 111 -15.38 7.26 -3.85
C TYR A 111 -14.89 6.86 -2.46
N LEU A 112 -13.87 7.54 -1.91
CA LEU A 112 -13.36 7.25 -0.57
C LEU A 112 -14.33 7.61 0.56
N SER A 113 -15.16 8.62 0.37
CA SER A 113 -16.20 8.98 1.34
C SER A 113 -17.18 7.83 1.55
N LYS A 114 -17.54 7.09 0.49
CA LYS A 114 -18.36 5.88 0.53
C LYS A 114 -17.79 4.80 1.46
N TYR A 115 -16.46 4.69 1.51
CA TYR A 115 -15.76 3.68 2.31
C TYR A 115 -15.32 4.19 3.69
N GLY A 116 -15.58 5.44 4.03
CA GLY A 116 -15.19 6.02 5.33
C GLY A 116 -13.67 6.15 5.54
N ILE A 117 -12.88 6.10 4.44
CA ILE A 117 -11.41 6.21 4.51
C ILE A 117 -11.01 7.63 4.88
N ILE A 118 -11.65 8.60 4.27
CA ILE A 118 -11.39 10.01 4.51
C ILE A 118 -12.48 10.62 5.40
N LYS A 119 -12.06 11.62 6.16
CA LYS A 119 -12.96 12.48 6.94
C LYS A 119 -12.64 13.93 6.58
N GLY A 120 -13.67 14.72 6.45
CA GLY A 120 -13.54 16.18 6.34
C GLY A 120 -13.42 16.83 7.72
N TYR A 121 -13.40 18.14 7.68
CA TYR A 121 -13.42 18.99 8.87
C TYR A 121 -14.86 19.32 9.31
N SER A 122 -14.99 19.84 10.51
CA SER A 122 -16.31 20.17 11.12
C SER A 122 -17.13 21.18 10.34
N ASN A 123 -16.48 22.00 9.48
CA ASN A 123 -17.11 22.95 8.58
C ASN A 123 -17.53 22.37 7.22
N SER A 124 -17.59 21.04 7.09
CA SER A 124 -17.92 20.33 5.85
C SER A 124 -16.95 20.58 4.71
N THR A 125 -15.68 20.89 4.99
CA THR A 125 -14.61 21.00 3.98
C THR A 125 -13.70 19.77 4.01
N PHE A 126 -13.04 19.48 2.89
CA PHE A 126 -12.00 18.44 2.77
C PHE A 126 -10.60 19.03 2.75
N ARG A 127 -10.44 20.25 2.22
CA ARG A 127 -9.18 20.96 1.98
C ARG A 127 -8.22 20.15 1.11
N PRO A 128 -8.57 19.92 -0.16
CA PRO A 128 -7.84 19.01 -1.05
C PRO A 128 -6.38 19.41 -1.28
N ASP A 129 -6.07 20.70 -1.30
CA ASP A 129 -4.74 21.24 -1.59
C ASP A 129 -3.84 21.37 -0.34
N ASP A 130 -4.42 21.23 0.86
CA ASP A 130 -3.63 21.22 2.08
C ASP A 130 -2.74 19.97 2.15
N ASN A 131 -1.57 20.09 2.77
CA ASN A 131 -0.72 18.94 3.04
C ASN A 131 -1.41 17.98 4.01
N VAL A 132 -1.35 16.68 3.73
CA VAL A 132 -1.79 15.66 4.67
C VAL A 132 -0.71 15.45 5.74
N SER A 133 -1.10 15.41 7.02
CA SER A 133 -0.15 15.10 8.09
C SER A 133 0.16 13.60 8.16
N ARG A 134 1.30 13.26 8.77
CA ARG A 134 1.69 11.85 8.95
C ARG A 134 0.66 11.07 9.74
N ALA A 135 0.07 11.67 10.78
CA ALA A 135 -0.98 11.02 11.56
C ALA A 135 -2.27 10.82 10.75
N GLU A 136 -2.69 11.81 9.97
CA GLU A 136 -3.85 11.68 9.08
C GLU A 136 -3.63 10.58 8.04
N PHE A 137 -2.45 10.55 7.42
CA PHE A 137 -2.12 9.53 6.41
C PHE A 137 -2.10 8.13 7.02
N VAL A 138 -1.50 7.95 8.19
CA VAL A 138 -1.52 6.67 8.91
C VAL A 138 -2.95 6.25 9.26
N ALA A 139 -3.79 7.17 9.73
CA ALA A 139 -5.19 6.86 10.01
C ALA A 139 -5.97 6.46 8.75
N MET A 140 -5.69 7.08 7.59
CA MET A 140 -6.26 6.66 6.30
C MET A 140 -5.77 5.25 5.91
N THR A 141 -4.48 4.96 6.08
CA THR A 141 -3.89 3.64 5.80
C THR A 141 -4.52 2.54 6.66
N VAL A 142 -4.71 2.80 7.94
CA VAL A 142 -5.34 1.82 8.86
C VAL A 142 -6.81 1.59 8.51
N ARG A 143 -7.57 2.63 8.15
CA ARG A 143 -8.96 2.49 7.68
C ARG A 143 -9.03 1.71 6.37
N PHE A 144 -8.13 2.01 5.42
CA PHE A 144 -8.01 1.24 4.18
C PHE A 144 -7.76 -0.24 4.46
N ASN A 145 -6.78 -0.55 5.29
CA ASN A 145 -6.46 -1.94 5.63
C ASN A 145 -7.63 -2.65 6.33
N SER A 146 -8.42 -1.91 7.14
CA SER A 146 -9.61 -2.46 7.83
C SER A 146 -10.74 -2.87 6.88
N LEU A 147 -10.73 -2.44 5.61
CA LEU A 147 -11.71 -2.91 4.62
C LEU A 147 -11.49 -4.36 4.21
N PHE A 148 -10.25 -4.84 4.31
CA PHE A 148 -9.83 -6.12 3.79
C PHE A 148 -9.33 -7.08 4.87
N ASN A 149 -8.93 -6.57 6.04
CA ASN A 149 -8.33 -7.31 7.12
C ASN A 149 -9.01 -7.02 8.47
N ASP A 150 -8.90 -7.99 9.39
CA ASP A 150 -9.35 -7.79 10.78
C ASP A 150 -8.32 -6.94 11.56
N VAL A 151 -8.54 -5.64 11.61
CA VAL A 151 -7.66 -4.69 12.29
C VAL A 151 -8.09 -4.51 13.73
N LYS A 152 -7.33 -5.05 14.66
CA LYS A 152 -7.58 -4.96 16.12
C LYS A 152 -6.99 -3.68 16.70
N LYS A 153 -7.66 -2.53 16.48
CA LYS A 153 -7.27 -1.26 17.10
C LYS A 153 -7.38 -1.36 18.64
N GLY A 154 -6.48 -0.66 19.32
CA GLY A 154 -6.48 -0.59 20.79
C GLY A 154 -5.78 -1.75 21.50
N SER A 155 -5.35 -2.81 20.76
CA SER A 155 -4.61 -3.93 21.34
C SER A 155 -3.10 -3.69 21.44
N TYR A 156 -2.60 -2.58 20.86
CA TYR A 156 -1.17 -2.29 20.76
C TYR A 156 -0.83 -0.97 21.43
N THR A 157 0.42 -0.88 21.89
CA THR A 157 0.99 0.33 22.48
C THR A 157 2.20 0.80 21.65
N VAL A 158 2.44 2.10 21.71
CA VAL A 158 3.62 2.71 21.09
C VAL A 158 4.25 3.70 22.07
N LYS A 159 5.58 3.81 21.99
CA LYS A 159 6.36 4.72 22.82
C LYS A 159 7.10 5.72 21.92
N TYR A 160 6.39 6.75 21.48
CA TYR A 160 6.98 7.95 20.90
C TYR A 160 6.83 9.10 21.87
N THR A 161 7.83 9.94 21.98
CA THR A 161 7.86 11.03 22.97
C THR A 161 6.80 12.10 22.73
N ASP A 162 6.32 12.20 21.49
CA ASP A 162 5.31 13.15 21.01
C ASP A 162 3.91 12.52 20.76
N VAL A 163 3.72 11.24 21.10
CA VAL A 163 2.42 10.54 20.92
C VAL A 163 1.92 10.05 22.27
N ALA A 164 1.21 10.94 22.98
CA ALA A 164 0.57 10.58 24.24
C ALA A 164 -0.63 9.64 24.02
N THR A 165 -1.00 8.87 25.03
CA THR A 165 -2.12 7.88 24.95
C THR A 165 -3.48 8.50 24.62
N ASN A 166 -3.68 9.79 24.89
CA ASN A 166 -4.86 10.56 24.51
C ASN A 166 -4.76 11.27 23.15
N TYR A 167 -3.63 11.07 22.43
CA TYR A 167 -3.49 11.60 21.07
C TYR A 167 -4.53 10.97 20.14
N TRP A 168 -5.22 11.78 19.35
CA TRP A 168 -6.34 11.33 18.52
C TRP A 168 -6.02 10.14 17.60
N ALA A 169 -4.78 10.03 17.11
CA ALA A 169 -4.34 8.97 16.23
C ALA A 169 -3.55 7.87 16.97
N TYR A 170 -3.48 7.88 18.31
CA TYR A 170 -2.66 6.94 19.08
C TYR A 170 -2.87 5.48 18.67
N SER A 171 -4.12 5.04 18.59
CA SER A 171 -4.45 3.64 18.24
C SER A 171 -4.06 3.28 16.81
N ASP A 172 -4.18 4.21 15.87
CA ASP A 172 -3.79 4.01 14.48
C ASP A 172 -2.26 3.94 14.34
N VAL A 173 -1.54 4.84 15.02
CA VAL A 173 -0.06 4.86 15.05
C VAL A 173 0.49 3.60 15.72
N ALA A 174 -0.09 3.18 16.85
CA ALA A 174 0.31 1.96 17.55
C ALA A 174 0.10 0.71 16.70
N TYR A 175 -1.04 0.60 16.01
CA TYR A 175 -1.31 -0.49 15.08
C TYR A 175 -0.31 -0.49 13.92
N ALA A 176 -0.13 0.63 13.24
CA ALA A 176 0.78 0.73 12.08
C ALA A 176 2.24 0.44 12.45
N LYS A 177 2.68 0.84 13.65
CA LYS A 177 4.00 0.48 14.19
C LYS A 177 4.12 -1.02 14.44
N HIS A 178 3.12 -1.63 15.09
CA HIS A 178 3.09 -3.07 15.34
C HIS A 178 3.09 -3.88 14.03
N ALA A 179 2.33 -3.43 13.03
CA ALA A 179 2.27 -4.05 11.71
C ALA A 179 3.56 -3.83 10.87
N GLY A 180 4.54 -3.08 11.37
CA GLY A 180 5.81 -2.83 10.68
C GLY A 180 5.73 -1.81 9.53
N TRP A 181 4.59 -1.10 9.38
CA TRP A 181 4.40 -0.17 8.26
C TRP A 181 5.21 1.11 8.40
N LEU A 182 5.49 1.53 9.63
CA LEU A 182 6.22 2.75 9.92
C LEU A 182 7.24 2.57 11.05
N ASN A 183 8.22 3.47 11.03
CA ASN A 183 9.12 3.70 12.14
C ASN A 183 9.01 5.17 12.57
N GLY A 184 9.40 5.47 13.82
CA GLY A 184 9.63 6.83 14.24
C GLY A 184 10.99 7.33 13.75
N TYR A 185 11.31 8.55 14.14
CA TYR A 185 12.59 9.16 13.87
C TYR A 185 13.64 8.74 14.92
N ALA A 186 14.90 8.98 14.62
CA ALA A 186 16.02 8.62 15.50
C ALA A 186 16.00 9.37 16.85
N ASP A 187 15.29 10.52 16.90
CA ASP A 187 15.08 11.32 18.12
C ASP A 187 13.95 10.75 19.03
N GLY A 188 13.37 9.60 18.67
CA GLY A 188 12.30 8.95 19.42
C GLY A 188 10.92 9.55 19.18
N THR A 189 10.75 10.45 18.22
CA THR A 189 9.46 11.06 17.85
C THR A 189 8.78 10.35 16.69
N PHE A 190 7.48 10.58 16.54
CA PHE A 190 6.69 10.20 15.36
C PHE A 190 6.45 11.37 14.41
N LYS A 191 6.38 12.59 14.92
CA LYS A 191 6.09 13.84 14.21
C LYS A 191 4.74 13.79 13.48
N GLY A 192 3.70 13.41 14.22
CA GLY A 192 2.37 13.14 13.67
C GLY A 192 1.73 14.32 12.96
N ASP A 193 1.97 15.54 13.43
CA ASP A 193 1.39 16.78 12.87
C ASP A 193 2.21 17.35 11.70
N ASN A 194 3.41 16.83 11.45
CA ASN A 194 4.19 17.24 10.28
C ASN A 194 3.56 16.69 9.01
N ALA A 195 3.69 17.43 7.91
CA ALA A 195 3.32 16.92 6.60
C ALA A 195 4.17 15.69 6.23
N ILE A 196 3.53 14.69 5.62
CA ILE A 196 4.20 13.48 5.14
C ILE A 196 4.71 13.70 3.72
N THR A 197 5.94 13.22 3.43
CA THR A 197 6.51 13.30 2.09
C THR A 197 5.99 12.20 1.17
N ARG A 198 6.09 12.41 -0.14
CA ARG A 198 5.70 11.42 -1.15
C ARG A 198 6.52 10.13 -1.03
N ALA A 199 7.80 10.22 -0.69
CA ALA A 199 8.66 9.06 -0.43
C ALA A 199 8.23 8.26 0.81
N GLU A 200 7.87 8.94 1.88
CA GLU A 200 7.34 8.29 3.08
C GLU A 200 6.00 7.60 2.80
N VAL A 201 5.13 8.25 2.03
CA VAL A 201 3.84 7.70 1.60
C VAL A 201 3.99 6.37 0.88
N VAL A 202 4.82 6.28 -0.16
CA VAL A 202 5.00 5.02 -0.91
C VAL A 202 5.57 3.92 -0.03
N THR A 203 6.46 4.27 0.89
CA THR A 203 7.04 3.30 1.82
C THR A 203 5.99 2.72 2.77
N VAL A 204 5.12 3.55 3.31
CA VAL A 204 4.03 3.11 4.20
C VAL A 204 3.00 2.29 3.44
N VAL A 205 2.60 2.74 2.24
CA VAL A 205 1.59 2.05 1.42
C VAL A 205 2.09 0.69 0.97
N ASN A 206 3.30 0.58 0.43
CA ASN A 206 3.86 -0.71 -0.01
C ASN A 206 3.86 -1.70 1.15
N LYS A 207 4.34 -1.31 2.34
CA LYS A 207 4.31 -2.18 3.52
C LYS A 207 2.89 -2.56 3.96
N ALA A 208 1.95 -1.63 3.92
CA ALA A 208 0.56 -1.88 4.31
C ALA A 208 -0.20 -2.78 3.32
N THR A 209 0.21 -2.81 2.06
CA THR A 209 -0.35 -3.65 1.01
C THR A 209 0.44 -4.94 0.76
N GLY A 210 1.57 -5.13 1.45
CA GLY A 210 2.44 -6.28 1.27
C GLY A 210 3.24 -6.27 -0.03
N ARG A 211 3.37 -5.12 -0.70
CA ARG A 211 4.15 -4.96 -1.92
C ARG A 211 5.64 -4.80 -1.59
N ILE A 212 6.47 -5.57 -2.27
CA ILE A 212 7.91 -5.61 -2.05
C ILE A 212 8.62 -5.42 -3.39
N ALA A 213 9.42 -4.37 -3.49
CA ALA A 213 10.16 -4.08 -4.71
C ALA A 213 11.17 -5.19 -5.04
N ASP A 214 11.11 -5.74 -6.24
CA ASP A 214 12.16 -6.62 -6.76
C ASP A 214 13.35 -5.77 -7.25
N GLU A 215 14.27 -5.49 -6.33
CA GLU A 215 15.46 -4.67 -6.62
C GLU A 215 16.33 -5.28 -7.75
N GLY A 216 16.39 -6.62 -7.81
CA GLY A 216 17.14 -7.32 -8.85
C GLY A 216 16.55 -7.10 -10.24
N TYR A 217 15.23 -7.21 -10.36
CA TYR A 217 14.51 -6.94 -11.61
C TYR A 217 14.61 -5.45 -11.99
N ILE A 218 14.33 -4.56 -11.03
CA ILE A 218 14.37 -3.11 -11.23
C ILE A 218 15.74 -2.68 -11.78
N ASN A 219 16.83 -3.10 -11.15
CA ASN A 219 18.19 -2.74 -11.58
C ASN A 219 18.54 -3.23 -12.99
N LYS A 220 18.05 -4.41 -13.37
CA LYS A 220 18.27 -4.97 -14.71
C LYS A 220 17.41 -4.32 -15.80
N ASN A 221 16.28 -3.74 -15.43
CA ASN A 221 15.24 -3.29 -16.36
C ASN A 221 14.92 -1.79 -16.26
N LEU A 222 15.83 -0.97 -15.75
CA LEU A 222 15.64 0.48 -15.58
C LEU A 222 15.14 1.20 -16.84
N SER A 223 15.48 0.70 -18.03
CA SER A 223 15.04 1.28 -19.30
C SER A 223 13.55 1.09 -19.58
N LEU A 224 12.93 0.08 -18.98
CA LEU A 224 11.52 -0.30 -19.18
C LEU A 224 10.59 0.34 -18.15
N LEU A 225 11.14 0.87 -17.06
CA LEU A 225 10.36 1.46 -15.97
C LEU A 225 10.09 2.95 -16.20
N ASN A 226 9.10 3.47 -15.49
CA ASN A 226 8.83 4.90 -15.44
C ASN A 226 10.07 5.65 -14.92
N LYS A 227 10.52 6.63 -15.70
CA LYS A 227 11.70 7.43 -15.39
C LYS A 227 11.27 8.77 -14.85
N PHE A 228 11.87 9.15 -13.74
CA PHE A 228 11.70 10.48 -13.15
C PHE A 228 13.03 11.21 -13.16
N THR A 229 13.02 12.44 -13.63
CA THR A 229 14.25 13.23 -13.87
C THR A 229 14.98 13.58 -12.57
N ASP A 230 14.29 13.58 -11.46
CA ASP A 230 14.78 13.84 -10.11
C ASP A 230 15.13 12.57 -9.29
N LEU A 231 14.90 11.38 -9.88
CA LEU A 231 15.29 10.09 -9.28
C LEU A 231 16.43 9.46 -10.08
N LYS A 232 17.63 10.01 -9.92
CA LYS A 232 18.80 9.52 -10.65
C LYS A 232 19.46 8.35 -9.92
N ASN A 233 19.63 7.23 -10.67
CA ASN A 233 20.55 6.14 -10.32
C ASN A 233 20.39 5.56 -8.90
N ASN A 234 19.15 5.29 -8.43
CA ASN A 234 18.85 4.69 -7.12
C ASN A 234 19.55 5.35 -5.90
N LEU A 235 19.96 6.60 -6.03
CA LEU A 235 20.59 7.33 -4.93
C LEU A 235 19.60 7.78 -3.84
N HIS A 236 18.31 7.89 -4.20
CA HIS A 236 17.29 8.24 -3.21
C HIS A 236 16.89 7.01 -2.40
N TRP A 237 16.82 7.12 -1.08
CA TRP A 237 16.51 6.02 -0.17
C TRP A 237 15.20 5.27 -0.47
N ALA A 238 14.20 5.95 -1.04
CA ALA A 238 12.92 5.36 -1.42
C ALA A 238 12.84 4.92 -2.89
N PHE A 239 13.95 4.89 -3.64
CA PHE A 239 13.96 4.62 -5.08
C PHE A 239 13.20 3.36 -5.45
N TYR A 240 13.51 2.23 -4.80
CA TYR A 240 12.86 0.95 -5.07
C TYR A 240 11.38 0.96 -4.66
N ALA A 241 11.04 1.59 -3.55
CA ALA A 241 9.64 1.74 -3.14
C ALA A 241 8.83 2.58 -4.14
N ILE A 242 9.45 3.62 -4.73
CA ILE A 242 8.82 4.44 -5.76
C ILE A 242 8.67 3.64 -7.06
N ALA A 243 9.67 2.85 -7.45
CA ALA A 243 9.58 1.99 -8.62
C ALA A 243 8.43 0.98 -8.50
N GLU A 244 8.29 0.32 -7.33
CA GLU A 244 7.16 -0.57 -7.01
C GLU A 244 5.81 0.16 -7.14
N ALA A 245 5.71 1.34 -6.55
CA ALA A 245 4.46 2.10 -6.45
C ALA A 245 3.99 2.69 -7.79
N SER A 246 4.92 2.99 -8.70
CA SER A 246 4.68 3.76 -9.93
C SER A 246 4.67 2.94 -11.21
N ASN A 247 4.98 1.65 -11.15
CA ASN A 247 4.97 0.76 -12.31
C ASN A 247 3.94 -0.35 -12.13
N THR A 248 3.13 -0.59 -13.16
CA THR A 248 2.26 -1.78 -13.21
C THR A 248 3.09 -2.97 -13.64
N HIS A 249 3.01 -4.06 -12.89
CA HIS A 249 3.78 -5.28 -13.13
C HIS A 249 3.03 -6.52 -12.63
N LEU A 250 3.45 -7.69 -13.07
CA LEU A 250 3.02 -8.95 -12.50
C LEU A 250 4.06 -9.41 -11.48
N ALA A 251 3.60 -9.90 -10.35
CA ALA A 251 4.45 -10.34 -9.26
C ALA A 251 4.07 -11.71 -8.72
N ASN A 252 5.07 -12.52 -8.43
CA ASN A 252 4.95 -13.70 -7.59
C ASN A 252 5.48 -13.36 -6.20
N THR A 253 4.66 -13.53 -5.18
CA THR A 253 5.05 -13.27 -3.78
C THR A 253 5.47 -14.59 -3.12
N HIS A 254 6.65 -14.61 -2.52
CA HIS A 254 7.24 -15.76 -1.81
C HIS A 254 7.86 -15.29 -0.50
N ASP A 255 7.54 -15.93 0.62
CA ASP A 255 8.25 -15.82 1.93
C ASP A 255 8.86 -14.43 2.22
N ASN A 256 8.05 -13.38 2.25
CA ASN A 256 8.50 -11.99 2.42
C ASN A 256 9.40 -11.43 1.29
N SER A 257 9.33 -11.98 0.12
CA SER A 257 9.93 -11.45 -1.10
C SER A 257 8.93 -11.40 -2.23
N GLU A 258 9.22 -10.61 -3.23
CA GLU A 258 8.43 -10.50 -4.45
C GLU A 258 9.37 -10.64 -5.65
N THR A 259 8.92 -11.38 -6.66
CA THR A 259 9.64 -11.50 -7.93
C THR A 259 8.75 -10.96 -9.03
N TRP A 260 9.21 -9.92 -9.72
CA TRP A 260 8.50 -9.37 -10.86
C TRP A 260 8.64 -10.29 -12.07
N VAL A 261 7.51 -10.56 -12.71
CA VAL A 261 7.44 -11.29 -13.97
C VAL A 261 6.82 -10.38 -15.02
N LYS A 262 7.16 -10.63 -16.28
CA LYS A 262 6.68 -9.78 -17.39
C LYS A 262 5.19 -9.89 -17.58
#